data_1db81e2b2129b545dd992c0be8d3247d
#
_entry.id   1db81e2b2129b545dd992c0be8d3247d
#
_cell.length_a   1.000
_cell.length_b   1.000
_cell.length_c   1.000
_cell.angle_alpha   90.00
_cell.angle_beta   90.00
_cell.angle_gamma   90.00
#
_symmetry.space_group_name_H-M   'P 1'
#
loop_
_entity.id
_entity.type
_entity.pdbx_description
1 polymer ?
#
loop_
_entity_poly.entity_id
_entity_poly.type
_entity_poly.pdbx_seq_one_letter_code
_entity_poly.pdbx_strand_id
1 'polypeptide(L)'
;SDPIDFTKDAPGANDNATGMAGTIEAARVLSKYKFDYNIVYLGLSGEEQGLFGGKGFAEFAKKNNWDIIGVLNNDMIGNIEGVDGIIDNRTFRIFSEPTPITETEKEKNNRRFYGGEVDGISRQLARYIHKLTTTYMPEMNPMMVYRLDRFGRGGHHRPFNDLGFSGVRIMEAHENYNRQHQDLRVENGIKYGDVIEGVNFEYANKLTAVNAITLASLAWATPEPKNVKIGGIVQPNTKLKWDKISDENVIGYKIYWRLTTSPQWEFSRFVGDVDNFELEGIVIDNYYFGVASVSKTGHESVVVFPNDIIRTTFKRN
;
A
#
# COMPACT_ATOMS: atom_id res chain seq x y z
N SER A 1 9.82 27.60 20.06
CA SER A 1 9.16 26.32 20.39
C SER A 1 9.16 26.19 21.91
N ASP A 2 8.01 26.04 22.50
CA ASP A 2 7.90 25.78 23.93
C ASP A 2 8.57 24.46 24.28
N PRO A 3 9.18 24.34 25.47
CA PRO A 3 9.76 23.09 25.92
C PRO A 3 8.66 22.03 26.00
N ILE A 4 8.99 20.78 25.70
CA ILE A 4 8.08 19.64 25.83
C ILE A 4 7.56 19.62 27.29
N ASP A 5 6.24 19.71 27.44
CA ASP A 5 5.57 19.68 28.74
C ASP A 5 5.00 18.25 28.96
N PHE A 6 5.61 17.53 29.91
CA PHE A 6 5.14 16.18 30.28
C PHE A 6 4.06 16.20 31.37
N THR A 7 3.64 17.38 31.81
CA THR A 7 2.71 17.53 32.93
C THR A 7 1.29 17.84 32.51
N LYS A 8 1.09 18.21 31.25
CA LYS A 8 -0.22 18.48 30.68
C LYS A 8 -0.80 17.26 29.97
N ASP A 9 -2.12 17.20 29.94
CA ASP A 9 -2.83 16.15 29.20
C ASP A 9 -2.63 16.33 27.69
N ALA A 10 -2.22 15.23 27.02
CA ALA A 10 -2.13 15.10 25.57
C ALA A 10 -2.91 13.85 25.15
N PRO A 11 -4.24 13.93 24.98
CA PRO A 11 -5.09 12.76 24.80
C PRO A 11 -4.74 11.92 23.58
N GLY A 12 -4.34 12.55 22.45
CA GLY A 12 -3.97 11.83 21.22
C GLY A 12 -5.09 10.95 20.70
N ALA A 13 -6.35 11.44 20.78
CA ALA A 13 -7.53 10.64 20.50
C ALA A 13 -7.59 10.18 19.04
N ASN A 14 -7.20 11.07 18.10
CA ASN A 14 -7.07 10.73 16.69
C ASN A 14 -5.62 10.37 16.34
N ASP A 15 -4.67 11.11 16.87
CA ASP A 15 -3.22 10.96 16.64
C ASP A 15 -2.53 10.35 17.88
N ASN A 16 -2.40 9.03 18.03
CA ASN A 16 -2.85 8.02 17.08
C ASN A 16 -3.68 6.91 17.76
N ALA A 17 -4.57 7.26 18.73
CA ALA A 17 -5.41 6.23 19.36
C ALA A 17 -6.39 5.59 18.37
N THR A 18 -6.83 6.31 17.33
CA THR A 18 -7.68 5.73 16.27
C THR A 18 -6.97 4.64 15.49
N GLY A 19 -5.71 4.85 15.08
CA GLY A 19 -4.92 3.83 14.39
C GLY A 19 -4.63 2.61 15.26
N MET A 20 -4.36 2.83 16.55
CA MET A 20 -4.19 1.74 17.52
C MET A 20 -5.49 0.94 17.72
N ALA A 21 -6.62 1.61 17.89
CA ALA A 21 -7.92 0.97 18.04
C ALA A 21 -8.28 0.16 16.79
N GLY A 22 -8.05 0.71 15.58
CA GLY A 22 -8.26 0.03 14.32
C GLY A 22 -7.39 -1.23 14.18
N THR A 23 -6.13 -1.17 14.61
CA THR A 23 -5.22 -2.33 14.62
C THR A 23 -5.71 -3.44 15.56
N ILE A 24 -6.15 -3.09 16.77
CA ILE A 24 -6.68 -4.04 17.75
C ILE A 24 -8.00 -4.65 17.25
N GLU A 25 -8.87 -3.85 16.67
CA GLU A 25 -10.17 -4.33 16.15
C GLU A 25 -9.97 -5.24 14.94
N ALA A 26 -9.06 -4.90 14.03
CA ALA A 26 -8.69 -5.80 12.93
C ALA A 26 -8.17 -7.15 13.46
N ALA A 27 -7.31 -7.14 14.48
CA ALA A 27 -6.83 -8.36 15.14
C ALA A 27 -7.99 -9.17 15.73
N ARG A 28 -8.91 -8.51 16.44
CA ARG A 28 -10.08 -9.16 17.05
C ARG A 28 -10.97 -9.85 16.02
N VAL A 29 -11.22 -9.20 14.89
CA VAL A 29 -12.06 -9.74 13.82
C VAL A 29 -11.36 -10.88 13.09
N LEU A 30 -10.11 -10.65 12.66
CA LEU A 30 -9.37 -11.58 11.81
C LEU A 30 -8.86 -12.81 12.57
N SER A 31 -8.70 -12.74 13.90
CA SER A 31 -8.33 -13.93 14.73
C SER A 31 -9.31 -15.11 14.63
N LYS A 32 -10.51 -14.88 14.09
CA LYS A 32 -11.53 -15.92 13.90
C LYS A 32 -11.33 -16.75 12.63
N TYR A 33 -10.39 -16.36 11.78
CA TYR A 33 -10.14 -16.99 10.49
C TYR A 33 -8.76 -17.65 10.46
N LYS A 34 -8.60 -18.62 9.56
CA LYS A 34 -7.31 -19.24 9.26
C LYS A 34 -6.80 -18.66 7.96
N PHE A 35 -5.54 -18.32 7.92
CA PHE A 35 -4.86 -17.73 6.78
C PHE A 35 -3.66 -18.57 6.37
N ASP A 36 -3.24 -18.44 5.13
CA ASP A 36 -2.04 -19.09 4.60
C ASP A 36 -0.76 -18.33 5.01
N TYR A 37 -0.87 -17.00 5.20
CA TYR A 37 0.20 -16.15 5.73
C TYR A 37 -0.10 -15.65 7.14
N ASN A 38 0.95 -15.29 7.86
CA ASN A 38 0.84 -14.67 9.17
C ASN A 38 0.46 -13.19 9.04
N ILE A 39 -0.43 -12.73 9.91
CA ILE A 39 -0.73 -11.31 10.09
C ILE A 39 -0.13 -10.86 11.42
N VAL A 40 0.72 -9.85 11.39
CA VAL A 40 1.36 -9.28 12.57
C VAL A 40 0.74 -7.93 12.88
N TYR A 41 0.24 -7.75 14.09
CA TYR A 41 -0.36 -6.52 14.57
C TYR A 41 0.64 -5.81 15.48
N LEU A 42 0.96 -4.55 15.17
CA LEU A 42 2.02 -3.80 15.83
C LEU A 42 1.48 -2.53 16.49
N GLY A 43 1.75 -2.39 17.78
CA GLY A 43 1.71 -1.11 18.47
C GLY A 43 3.12 -0.58 18.63
N LEU A 44 3.47 0.45 17.89
CA LEU A 44 4.83 0.98 17.82
C LEU A 44 4.91 2.31 18.59
N SER A 45 5.95 2.48 19.40
CA SER A 45 6.21 3.68 20.18
C SER A 45 7.22 4.61 19.50
N GLY A 46 7.26 5.86 19.98
CA GLY A 46 8.27 6.83 19.56
C GLY A 46 8.15 7.27 18.11
N GLU A 47 6.92 7.45 17.61
CA GLU A 47 6.68 7.97 16.26
C GLU A 47 7.21 9.40 16.18
N GLU A 48 6.70 10.30 17.00
CA GLU A 48 7.03 11.72 17.06
C GLU A 48 8.50 12.01 17.40
N GLN A 49 9.14 11.10 18.12
CA GLN A 49 10.56 11.21 18.50
C GLN A 49 11.51 10.70 17.40
N GLY A 50 11.00 10.27 16.26
CA GLY A 50 11.78 9.85 15.11
C GLY A 50 11.58 8.41 14.67
N LEU A 51 10.37 7.89 14.77
CA LEU A 51 9.94 6.58 14.24
C LEU A 51 10.66 5.40 14.92
N PHE A 52 11.03 5.51 16.20
CA PHE A 52 11.89 4.52 16.88
C PHE A 52 11.33 3.10 16.85
N GLY A 53 10.04 2.91 17.15
CA GLY A 53 9.41 1.60 17.13
C GLY A 53 9.42 0.99 15.74
N GLY A 54 9.10 1.78 14.72
CA GLY A 54 9.15 1.35 13.31
C GLY A 54 10.55 0.95 12.86
N LYS A 55 11.57 1.76 13.20
CA LYS A 55 12.98 1.45 12.90
C LYS A 55 13.41 0.14 13.54
N GLY A 56 13.20 0.02 14.85
CA GLY A 56 13.62 -1.19 15.59
C GLY A 56 12.94 -2.45 15.06
N PHE A 57 11.65 -2.40 14.74
CA PHE A 57 10.94 -3.56 14.23
C PHE A 57 11.32 -3.89 12.77
N ALA A 58 11.47 -2.89 11.90
CA ALA A 58 11.90 -3.11 10.52
C ALA A 58 13.31 -3.71 10.44
N GLU A 59 14.26 -3.23 11.28
CA GLU A 59 15.60 -3.80 11.41
C GLU A 59 15.55 -5.24 11.95
N PHE A 60 14.72 -5.51 12.96
CA PHE A 60 14.50 -6.86 13.47
C PHE A 60 13.99 -7.80 12.37
N ALA A 61 12.98 -7.40 11.63
CA ALA A 61 12.42 -8.19 10.53
C ALA A 61 13.46 -8.47 9.44
N LYS A 62 14.23 -7.44 9.05
CA LYS A 62 15.31 -7.57 8.06
C LYS A 62 16.40 -8.54 8.52
N LYS A 63 16.86 -8.39 9.77
CA LYS A 63 17.89 -9.26 10.38
C LYS A 63 17.44 -10.72 10.46
N ASN A 64 16.15 -10.96 10.65
CA ASN A 64 15.59 -12.32 10.75
C ASN A 64 15.07 -12.85 9.39
N ASN A 65 15.36 -12.15 8.28
CA ASN A 65 14.96 -12.52 6.92
C ASN A 65 13.44 -12.76 6.79
N TRP A 66 12.63 -11.92 7.43
CA TRP A 66 11.20 -11.99 7.27
C TRP A 66 10.81 -11.58 5.85
N ASP A 67 9.91 -12.33 5.25
CA ASP A 67 9.28 -12.01 3.97
C ASP A 67 7.99 -11.23 4.24
N ILE A 68 8.08 -9.89 4.22
CA ILE A 68 6.95 -9.00 4.50
C ILE A 68 6.32 -8.59 3.16
N ILE A 69 5.11 -9.08 2.90
CA ILE A 69 4.33 -8.80 1.68
C ILE A 69 3.84 -7.34 1.68
N GLY A 70 3.40 -6.83 2.84
CA GLY A 70 2.91 -5.47 2.95
C GLY A 70 2.83 -4.96 4.38
N VAL A 71 3.04 -3.66 4.55
CA VAL A 71 2.90 -2.92 5.80
C VAL A 71 1.83 -1.85 5.63
N LEU A 72 0.79 -1.91 6.47
CA LEU A 72 -0.33 -0.96 6.49
C LEU A 72 -0.19 -0.10 7.75
N ASN A 73 0.24 1.13 7.59
CA ASN A 73 0.38 2.07 8.71
C ASN A 73 -0.87 2.95 8.81
N ASN A 74 -1.57 2.85 9.94
CA ASN A 74 -2.75 3.67 10.25
C ASN A 74 -2.36 4.82 11.17
N ASP A 75 -2.45 6.05 10.67
CA ASP A 75 -2.04 7.23 11.41
C ASP A 75 -2.48 8.49 10.65
N MET A 76 -3.49 9.06 10.99
CA MET A 76 -4.72 9.09 11.76
C MET A 76 -5.90 8.60 10.89
N ILE A 77 -6.91 8.00 11.48
CA ILE A 77 -8.03 7.43 10.72
C ILE A 77 -9.43 7.82 11.25
N GLY A 78 -9.53 8.86 12.08
CA GLY A 78 -10.77 9.18 12.78
C GLY A 78 -11.36 10.57 12.51
N ASN A 79 -10.67 11.47 11.83
CA ASN A 79 -11.20 12.80 11.56
C ASN A 79 -11.86 12.89 10.18
N ILE A 80 -12.99 13.58 10.12
CA ILE A 80 -13.76 13.80 8.86
C ILE A 80 -13.90 15.28 8.50
N GLU A 81 -13.50 16.19 9.39
CA GLU A 81 -13.73 17.62 9.26
C GLU A 81 -12.41 18.38 9.12
N GLY A 82 -12.21 19.06 8.00
CA GLY A 82 -11.09 19.96 7.80
C GLY A 82 -11.25 21.31 8.50
N VAL A 83 -10.16 22.06 8.66
CA VAL A 83 -10.20 23.44 9.20
C VAL A 83 -10.97 24.42 8.30
N ASP A 84 -11.19 24.04 7.06
CA ASP A 84 -12.01 24.76 6.06
C ASP A 84 -13.51 24.46 6.17
N GLY A 85 -13.91 23.60 7.12
CA GLY A 85 -15.30 23.19 7.35
C GLY A 85 -15.80 22.13 6.38
N ILE A 86 -14.93 21.59 5.50
CA ILE A 86 -15.31 20.46 4.63
C ILE A 86 -15.43 19.20 5.49
N ILE A 87 -16.56 18.51 5.34
CA ILE A 87 -16.81 17.23 6.01
C ILE A 87 -16.83 16.14 4.94
N ASP A 88 -15.94 15.15 5.08
CA ASP A 88 -15.85 14.00 4.18
C ASP A 88 -15.63 12.71 4.99
N ASN A 89 -16.63 11.83 5.00
CA ASN A 89 -16.59 10.53 5.67
C ASN A 89 -16.47 9.35 4.69
N ARG A 90 -16.02 9.61 3.46
CA ARG A 90 -15.88 8.63 2.38
C ARG A 90 -14.46 8.55 1.84
N THR A 91 -13.82 9.72 1.65
CA THR A 91 -12.48 9.76 1.07
C THR A 91 -11.43 9.47 2.15
N PHE A 92 -10.44 8.67 1.79
CA PHE A 92 -9.22 8.47 2.58
C PHE A 92 -8.00 8.44 1.67
N ARG A 93 -6.85 8.74 2.22
CA ARG A 93 -5.58 8.79 1.47
C ARG A 93 -4.78 7.51 1.65
N ILE A 94 -4.15 7.06 0.56
CA ILE A 94 -3.17 5.97 0.56
C ILE A 94 -1.86 6.56 0.04
N PHE A 95 -0.93 6.83 0.94
CA PHE A 95 0.41 7.28 0.58
C PHE A 95 1.28 6.09 0.22
N SER A 96 2.04 6.22 -0.85
CA SER A 96 2.90 5.14 -1.33
C SER A 96 4.16 5.66 -1.99
N GLU A 97 5.28 5.04 -1.67
CA GLU A 97 6.56 5.35 -2.27
C GLU A 97 6.56 5.07 -3.78
N PRO A 98 7.08 5.98 -4.62
CA PRO A 98 7.11 5.76 -6.07
C PRO A 98 8.13 4.69 -6.47
N THR A 99 9.36 4.80 -5.99
CA THR A 99 10.46 3.88 -6.28
C THR A 99 11.21 3.56 -5.00
N PRO A 100 11.54 2.28 -4.73
CA PRO A 100 12.28 1.91 -3.54
C PRO A 100 13.66 2.60 -3.48
N ILE A 101 13.99 3.17 -2.33
CA ILE A 101 15.32 3.74 -2.11
C ILE A 101 16.44 2.67 -2.20
N THR A 102 16.08 1.41 -2.06
CA THR A 102 16.98 0.26 -2.12
C THR A 102 17.22 -0.25 -3.53
N GLU A 103 16.64 0.39 -4.58
CA GLU A 103 16.87 -0.03 -5.96
C GLU A 103 18.35 0.05 -6.34
N THR A 104 18.81 -0.96 -7.07
CA THR A 104 20.17 -0.99 -7.63
C THR A 104 20.28 -0.08 -8.85
N GLU A 105 21.51 0.31 -9.24
CA GLU A 105 21.75 1.08 -10.47
C GLU A 105 21.23 0.36 -11.73
N LYS A 106 21.24 -0.97 -11.74
CA LYS A 106 20.65 -1.76 -12.83
C LYS A 106 19.13 -1.59 -12.89
N GLU A 107 18.46 -1.70 -11.76
CA GLU A 107 16.99 -1.53 -11.67
C GLU A 107 16.59 -0.11 -12.03
N LYS A 108 17.30 0.89 -11.55
CA LYS A 108 17.11 2.30 -11.90
C LYS A 108 17.24 2.56 -13.42
N ASN A 109 18.24 1.99 -14.04
CA ASN A 109 18.44 2.10 -15.48
C ASN A 109 17.30 1.39 -16.24
N ASN A 110 16.93 0.18 -15.83
CA ASN A 110 15.80 -0.55 -16.42
C ASN A 110 14.50 0.26 -16.29
N ARG A 111 14.21 0.76 -15.09
CA ARG A 111 13.01 1.57 -14.80
C ARG A 111 12.93 2.79 -15.74
N ARG A 112 14.04 3.49 -15.97
CA ARG A 112 14.08 4.60 -16.92
C ARG A 112 13.66 4.19 -18.34
N PHE A 113 14.01 2.97 -18.78
CA PHE A 113 13.64 2.45 -20.08
C PHE A 113 12.19 1.97 -20.17
N TYR A 114 11.64 1.46 -19.07
CA TYR A 114 10.29 0.88 -19.05
C TYR A 114 9.24 1.87 -18.57
N GLY A 115 9.66 3.06 -18.11
CA GLY A 115 8.75 4.07 -17.58
C GLY A 115 8.10 3.69 -16.26
N GLY A 116 8.77 2.85 -15.45
CA GLY A 116 8.23 2.29 -14.22
C GLY A 116 8.33 3.18 -12.98
N GLU A 117 8.46 4.51 -13.12
CA GLU A 117 8.63 5.44 -12.00
C GLU A 117 7.49 5.42 -10.99
N VAL A 118 6.32 4.98 -11.40
CA VAL A 118 5.12 4.90 -10.55
C VAL A 118 4.68 3.46 -10.28
N ASP A 119 5.58 2.50 -10.46
CA ASP A 119 5.28 1.07 -10.39
C ASP A 119 6.13 0.30 -9.37
N GLY A 120 6.70 1.01 -8.38
CA GLY A 120 7.37 0.38 -7.24
C GLY A 120 6.42 -0.46 -6.38
N ILE A 121 6.99 -1.36 -5.58
CA ILE A 121 6.24 -2.33 -4.76
C ILE A 121 5.21 -1.67 -3.82
N SER A 122 5.57 -0.56 -3.17
CA SER A 122 4.66 0.22 -2.33
C SER A 122 3.48 0.76 -3.13
N ARG A 123 3.71 1.22 -4.37
CA ARG A 123 2.66 1.71 -5.25
C ARG A 123 1.73 0.60 -5.73
N GLN A 124 2.25 -0.61 -5.95
CA GLN A 124 1.41 -1.77 -6.28
C GLN A 124 0.54 -2.19 -5.11
N LEU A 125 1.07 -2.14 -3.88
CA LEU A 125 0.27 -2.37 -2.67
C LEU A 125 -0.85 -1.33 -2.54
N ALA A 126 -0.58 -0.05 -2.82
CA ALA A 126 -1.60 1.00 -2.80
C ALA A 126 -2.70 0.75 -3.87
N ARG A 127 -2.34 0.31 -5.08
CA ARG A 127 -3.32 -0.11 -6.11
C ARG A 127 -4.14 -1.32 -5.68
N TYR A 128 -3.52 -2.25 -4.97
CA TYR A 128 -4.19 -3.42 -4.42
C TYR A 128 -5.27 -3.01 -3.41
N ILE A 129 -4.92 -2.13 -2.46
CA ILE A 129 -5.87 -1.56 -1.49
C ILE A 129 -7.00 -0.82 -2.21
N HIS A 130 -6.66 0.02 -3.19
CA HIS A 130 -7.65 0.75 -4.00
C HIS A 130 -8.63 -0.21 -4.67
N LYS A 131 -8.14 -1.24 -5.34
CA LYS A 131 -8.97 -2.26 -6.01
C LYS A 131 -9.90 -2.97 -5.01
N LEU A 132 -9.37 -3.43 -3.88
CA LEU A 132 -10.17 -4.10 -2.86
C LEU A 132 -11.24 -3.17 -2.27
N THR A 133 -10.86 -1.93 -1.96
CA THR A 133 -11.81 -0.95 -1.45
C THR A 133 -12.95 -0.71 -2.43
N THR A 134 -12.66 -0.41 -3.68
CA THR A 134 -13.69 -0.17 -4.70
C THR A 134 -14.55 -1.39 -5.01
N THR A 135 -14.04 -2.59 -4.74
CA THR A 135 -14.77 -3.84 -4.94
C THR A 135 -15.70 -4.15 -3.76
N TYR A 136 -15.21 -4.05 -2.53
CA TYR A 136 -15.93 -4.51 -1.34
C TYR A 136 -16.57 -3.40 -0.52
N MET A 137 -16.15 -2.17 -0.71
CA MET A 137 -16.65 -0.97 -0.02
C MET A 137 -16.84 0.17 -1.04
N PRO A 138 -17.75 0.01 -2.03
CA PRO A 138 -17.90 0.98 -3.13
C PRO A 138 -18.37 2.37 -2.68
N GLU A 139 -18.86 2.50 -1.44
CA GLU A 139 -19.17 3.78 -0.83
C GLU A 139 -17.94 4.59 -0.41
N MET A 140 -16.78 3.95 -0.30
CA MET A 140 -15.51 4.60 0.04
C MET A 140 -14.77 5.09 -1.20
N ASN A 141 -14.05 6.19 -1.06
CA ASN A 141 -13.27 6.81 -2.14
C ASN A 141 -11.77 6.79 -1.80
N PRO A 142 -11.03 5.74 -2.19
CA PRO A 142 -9.59 5.65 -1.94
C PRO A 142 -8.82 6.61 -2.83
N MET A 143 -8.21 7.64 -2.24
CA MET A 143 -7.33 8.59 -2.92
C MET A 143 -5.87 8.12 -2.86
N MET A 144 -5.31 7.69 -3.97
CA MET A 144 -3.88 7.38 -4.02
C MET A 144 -3.06 8.66 -4.08
N VAL A 145 -2.19 8.84 -3.10
CA VAL A 145 -1.23 9.96 -3.04
C VAL A 145 0.14 9.44 -3.47
N TYR A 146 0.64 9.95 -4.60
CA TYR A 146 1.91 9.53 -5.21
C TYR A 146 3.11 10.18 -4.52
N ARG A 147 3.21 9.94 -3.22
CA ARG A 147 4.25 10.43 -2.33
C ARG A 147 4.41 9.45 -1.16
N LEU A 148 5.63 9.26 -0.67
CA LEU A 148 5.93 8.38 0.45
C LEU A 148 5.06 8.69 1.69
N ASP A 149 4.92 9.99 2.03
CA ASP A 149 4.08 10.50 3.11
C ASP A 149 3.68 11.96 2.80
N ARG A 150 3.03 12.64 3.75
CA ARG A 150 2.79 14.08 3.74
C ARG A 150 4.09 14.85 3.51
N PHE A 151 3.99 16.03 2.93
CA PHE A 151 5.17 16.82 2.58
C PHE A 151 6.04 17.12 3.82
N GLY A 152 7.30 16.65 3.78
CA GLY A 152 8.28 16.84 4.86
C GLY A 152 7.98 16.07 6.14
N ARG A 153 7.04 15.12 6.12
CA ARG A 153 6.63 14.30 7.27
C ARG A 153 6.87 12.81 7.01
N GLY A 154 6.57 11.98 7.99
CA GLY A 154 6.72 10.54 7.90
C GLY A 154 5.70 9.80 8.74
N GLY A 155 5.85 8.50 8.84
CA GLY A 155 5.10 7.58 9.68
C GLY A 155 5.81 6.24 9.76
N HIS A 156 5.33 5.32 10.58
CA HIS A 156 6.02 4.05 10.86
C HIS A 156 6.18 3.11 9.65
N HIS A 157 5.50 3.34 8.53
CA HIS A 157 5.73 2.59 7.28
C HIS A 157 7.09 2.92 6.65
N ARG A 158 7.56 4.17 6.80
CA ARG A 158 8.80 4.64 6.18
C ARG A 158 10.03 3.80 6.53
N PRO A 159 10.34 3.45 7.79
CA PRO A 159 11.48 2.58 8.11
C PRO A 159 11.44 1.22 7.40
N PHE A 160 10.26 0.70 7.09
CA PHE A 160 10.13 -0.53 6.31
C PHE A 160 10.46 -0.27 4.84
N ASN A 161 9.99 0.82 4.25
CA ASN A 161 10.36 1.24 2.89
C ASN A 161 11.87 1.47 2.78
N ASP A 162 12.50 2.11 3.77
CA ASP A 162 13.95 2.36 3.82
C ASP A 162 14.77 1.06 3.79
N LEU A 163 14.20 -0.07 4.21
CA LEU A 163 14.80 -1.40 4.16
C LEU A 163 14.31 -2.28 2.98
N GLY A 164 13.52 -1.73 2.08
CA GLY A 164 13.04 -2.39 0.86
C GLY A 164 11.77 -3.23 1.04
N PHE A 165 11.04 -3.08 2.14
CA PHE A 165 9.72 -3.67 2.29
C PHE A 165 8.64 -2.78 1.67
N SER A 166 7.52 -3.39 1.26
CA SER A 166 6.36 -2.67 0.73
C SER A 166 5.53 -2.06 1.86
N GLY A 167 5.63 -0.76 2.09
CA GLY A 167 4.85 -0.05 3.11
C GLY A 167 4.00 1.07 2.54
N VAL A 168 2.80 1.25 3.08
CA VAL A 168 1.88 2.35 2.77
C VAL A 168 1.33 2.98 4.05
N ARG A 169 0.93 4.25 3.97
CA ARG A 169 0.15 4.91 5.02
C ARG A 169 -1.29 5.05 4.57
N ILE A 170 -2.21 4.60 5.42
CA ILE A 170 -3.65 4.83 5.28
C ILE A 170 -4.02 5.94 6.26
N MET A 171 -4.70 6.96 5.76
CA MET A 171 -4.97 8.17 6.52
C MET A 171 -6.28 8.83 6.09
N GLU A 172 -6.91 9.54 7.00
CA GLU A 172 -8.05 10.42 6.71
C GLU A 172 -7.72 11.44 5.59
N ALA A 173 -8.75 11.88 4.85
CA ALA A 173 -8.57 12.81 3.73
C ALA A 173 -8.27 14.24 4.19
N HIS A 174 -8.99 14.72 5.21
CA HIS A 174 -8.90 16.08 5.72
C HIS A 174 -8.28 16.08 7.11
N GLU A 175 -7.14 16.76 7.26
CA GLU A 175 -6.50 16.97 8.55
C GLU A 175 -7.10 18.21 9.22
N ASN A 176 -7.31 18.12 10.54
CA ASN A 176 -7.75 19.27 11.32
C ASN A 176 -6.62 19.81 12.19
N TYR A 177 -5.95 20.84 11.72
CA TYR A 177 -4.80 21.45 12.38
C TYR A 177 -5.12 22.20 13.68
N ASN A 178 -6.41 22.38 14.02
CA ASN A 178 -6.82 22.84 15.34
C ASN A 178 -6.82 21.72 16.39
N ARG A 179 -6.79 20.46 15.92
CA ARG A 179 -6.84 19.25 16.77
C ARG A 179 -5.47 18.60 16.92
N GLN A 180 -4.86 18.17 15.79
CA GLN A 180 -3.59 17.46 15.84
C GLN A 180 -2.43 18.35 16.28
N HIS A 181 -1.50 17.83 17.08
CA HIS A 181 -0.30 18.52 17.58
C HIS A 181 -0.60 19.85 18.28
N GLN A 182 -1.74 19.94 18.99
CA GLN A 182 -2.17 21.15 19.68
C GLN A 182 -2.36 20.90 21.18
N ASP A 183 -1.95 21.87 21.99
CA ASP A 183 -2.29 21.91 23.41
C ASP A 183 -3.80 22.09 23.60
N LEU A 184 -4.32 21.50 24.67
CA LEU A 184 -5.72 21.69 25.06
C LEU A 184 -5.97 23.14 25.47
N ARG A 185 -6.71 23.90 24.67
CA ARG A 185 -7.07 25.29 24.97
C ARG A 185 -8.29 25.75 24.17
N VAL A 186 -8.85 26.86 24.62
CA VAL A 186 -9.83 27.63 23.83
C VAL A 186 -9.20 28.99 23.54
N GLU A 187 -9.10 29.36 22.29
CA GLU A 187 -8.54 30.63 21.87
C GLU A 187 -9.39 31.21 20.74
N ASN A 188 -9.84 32.46 20.87
CA ASN A 188 -10.74 33.13 19.94
C ASN A 188 -12.00 32.33 19.58
N GLY A 189 -12.56 31.58 20.53
CA GLY A 189 -13.74 30.73 20.34
C GLY A 189 -13.47 29.39 19.68
N ILE A 190 -12.22 29.10 19.25
CA ILE A 190 -11.81 27.83 18.67
C ILE A 190 -11.31 26.91 19.78
N LYS A 191 -11.79 25.67 19.79
CA LYS A 191 -11.27 24.60 20.67
C LYS A 191 -10.10 23.91 19.98
N TYR A 192 -8.96 23.88 20.66
CA TYR A 192 -7.74 23.19 20.22
C TYR A 192 -7.52 21.92 21.03
N GLY A 193 -6.81 20.97 20.42
CA GLY A 193 -6.39 19.72 21.05
C GLY A 193 -7.06 18.48 20.46
N ASP A 194 -6.35 17.37 20.54
CA ASP A 194 -6.79 16.08 19.98
C ASP A 194 -7.58 15.29 21.02
N VAL A 195 -8.88 15.57 21.08
CA VAL A 195 -9.84 15.01 22.04
C VAL A 195 -10.83 14.08 21.36
N ILE A 196 -11.46 13.20 22.14
CA ILE A 196 -12.36 12.15 21.68
C ILE A 196 -13.57 12.69 20.88
N GLU A 197 -14.02 13.90 21.21
CA GLU A 197 -15.13 14.57 20.54
C GLU A 197 -14.83 14.92 19.09
N GLY A 198 -13.54 14.96 18.71
CA GLY A 198 -13.09 15.16 17.34
C GLY A 198 -13.08 13.89 16.50
N VAL A 199 -13.29 12.73 17.12
CA VAL A 199 -13.21 11.43 16.44
C VAL A 199 -14.58 11.00 15.93
N ASN A 200 -14.65 10.68 14.63
CA ASN A 200 -15.80 10.02 14.02
C ASN A 200 -15.58 8.49 14.02
N PHE A 201 -16.24 7.80 14.94
CA PHE A 201 -16.07 6.35 15.10
C PHE A 201 -16.57 5.54 13.90
N GLU A 202 -17.62 6.02 13.20
CA GLU A 202 -18.12 5.34 12.01
C GLU A 202 -17.06 5.36 10.89
N TYR A 203 -16.44 6.51 10.68
CA TYR A 203 -15.37 6.64 9.70
C TYR A 203 -14.12 5.81 10.08
N ALA A 204 -13.70 5.86 11.34
CA ALA A 204 -12.61 5.03 11.85
C ALA A 204 -12.89 3.53 11.66
N ASN A 205 -14.14 3.10 11.89
CA ASN A 205 -14.58 1.73 11.63
C ASN A 205 -14.50 1.36 10.14
N LYS A 206 -14.90 2.27 9.23
CA LYS A 206 -14.77 2.05 7.78
C LYS A 206 -13.31 1.87 7.37
N LEU A 207 -12.39 2.71 7.85
CA LEU A 207 -10.98 2.55 7.54
C LEU A 207 -10.36 1.30 8.18
N THR A 208 -10.84 0.90 9.36
CA THR A 208 -10.49 -0.39 9.96
C THR A 208 -10.96 -1.56 9.07
N ALA A 209 -12.16 -1.48 8.49
CA ALA A 209 -12.66 -2.49 7.56
C ALA A 209 -11.82 -2.55 6.27
N VAL A 210 -11.38 -1.41 5.71
CA VAL A 210 -10.44 -1.38 4.57
C VAL A 210 -9.15 -2.14 4.90
N ASN A 211 -8.60 -1.91 6.10
CA ASN A 211 -7.40 -2.63 6.57
C ASN A 211 -7.66 -4.13 6.71
N ALA A 212 -8.76 -4.53 7.35
CA ALA A 212 -9.10 -5.92 7.57
C ALA A 212 -9.31 -6.67 6.25
N ILE A 213 -10.03 -6.09 5.29
CA ILE A 213 -10.22 -6.64 3.94
C ILE A 213 -8.88 -6.83 3.24
N THR A 214 -8.01 -5.83 3.32
CA THR A 214 -6.69 -5.88 2.68
C THR A 214 -5.81 -6.97 3.31
N LEU A 215 -5.72 -7.00 4.64
CA LEU A 215 -4.94 -8.01 5.37
C LEU A 215 -5.44 -9.43 5.09
N ALA A 216 -6.76 -9.64 5.12
CA ALA A 216 -7.35 -10.94 4.82
C ALA A 216 -7.06 -11.37 3.39
N SER A 217 -7.24 -10.48 2.42
CA SER A 217 -7.00 -10.77 1.01
C SER A 217 -5.54 -11.11 0.73
N LEU A 218 -4.59 -10.37 1.32
CA LEU A 218 -3.16 -10.67 1.23
C LEU A 218 -2.82 -12.00 1.90
N ALA A 219 -3.41 -12.27 3.07
CA ALA A 219 -3.09 -13.46 3.85
C ALA A 219 -3.70 -14.77 3.28
N TRP A 220 -4.70 -14.68 2.39
CA TRP A 220 -5.23 -15.79 1.60
C TRP A 220 -4.69 -15.83 0.16
N ALA A 221 -3.92 -14.84 -0.25
CA ALA A 221 -3.31 -14.84 -1.58
C ALA A 221 -2.19 -15.88 -1.68
N THR A 222 -1.89 -16.31 -2.90
CA THR A 222 -0.71 -17.10 -3.21
C THR A 222 0.52 -16.21 -3.38
N PRO A 223 1.75 -16.76 -3.33
CA PRO A 223 2.97 -15.97 -3.52
C PRO A 223 2.96 -15.16 -4.81
N GLU A 224 3.64 -14.04 -4.80
CA GLU A 224 3.81 -13.21 -6.00
C GLU A 224 4.67 -13.93 -7.05
N PRO A 225 4.37 -13.79 -8.36
CA PRO A 225 5.23 -14.31 -9.41
C PRO A 225 6.59 -13.62 -9.40
N LYS A 226 7.66 -14.40 -9.61
CA LYS A 226 9.05 -13.90 -9.62
C LYS A 226 9.57 -13.77 -11.05
N ASN A 227 10.62 -12.95 -11.22
CA ASN A 227 11.32 -12.76 -12.48
C ASN A 227 10.40 -12.39 -13.65
N VAL A 228 9.41 -11.54 -13.39
CA VAL A 228 8.49 -11.07 -14.42
C VAL A 228 9.25 -10.25 -15.46
N LYS A 229 9.18 -10.68 -16.71
CA LYS A 229 9.84 -10.06 -17.87
C LYS A 229 8.83 -9.68 -18.93
N ILE A 230 9.17 -8.67 -19.71
CA ILE A 230 8.32 -8.16 -20.79
C ILE A 230 9.07 -8.14 -22.12
N GLY A 231 8.36 -8.42 -23.21
CA GLY A 231 8.85 -8.33 -24.57
C GLY A 231 7.75 -7.84 -25.51
N GLY A 232 8.15 -7.49 -26.73
CA GLY A 232 7.22 -6.92 -27.73
C GLY A 232 7.79 -5.66 -28.39
N ILE A 233 9.08 -5.40 -28.20
CA ILE A 233 9.78 -4.26 -28.81
C ILE A 233 9.65 -4.37 -30.34
N VAL A 234 9.09 -3.32 -30.97
CA VAL A 234 8.79 -3.27 -32.43
C VAL A 234 7.90 -4.44 -32.89
N GLN A 235 6.96 -4.85 -32.06
CA GLN A 235 5.98 -5.90 -32.36
C GLN A 235 4.55 -5.40 -32.10
N PRO A 236 3.53 -5.91 -32.78
CA PRO A 236 2.13 -5.56 -32.54
C PRO A 236 1.57 -6.17 -31.25
N ASN A 237 2.31 -7.11 -30.64
CA ASN A 237 1.89 -7.89 -29.49
C ASN A 237 2.83 -7.67 -28.31
N THR A 238 2.31 -7.79 -27.10
CA THR A 238 3.11 -7.77 -25.88
C THR A 238 3.20 -9.17 -25.28
N LYS A 239 4.42 -9.60 -24.94
CA LYS A 239 4.68 -10.90 -24.33
C LYS A 239 5.18 -10.70 -22.89
N LEU A 240 4.60 -11.46 -21.97
CA LEU A 240 5.05 -11.53 -20.57
C LEU A 240 5.57 -12.94 -20.29
N LYS A 241 6.56 -13.02 -19.40
CA LYS A 241 7.12 -14.27 -18.90
C LYS A 241 7.47 -14.12 -17.44
N TRP A 242 7.25 -15.18 -16.64
CA TRP A 242 7.55 -15.20 -15.20
C TRP A 242 7.97 -16.61 -14.77
N ASP A 243 8.48 -16.73 -13.54
CA ASP A 243 8.72 -18.04 -12.96
C ASP A 243 7.40 -18.63 -12.46
N LYS A 244 7.14 -19.88 -12.81
CA LYS A 244 5.97 -20.62 -12.36
C LYS A 244 6.09 -20.89 -10.85
N ILE A 245 5.02 -20.62 -10.11
CA ILE A 245 4.97 -20.87 -8.66
C ILE A 245 4.62 -22.34 -8.44
N SER A 246 5.46 -23.03 -7.63
CA SER A 246 5.20 -24.40 -7.21
C SER A 246 4.42 -24.40 -5.89
N ASP A 247 3.12 -24.10 -5.97
CA ASP A 247 2.19 -24.11 -4.86
C ASP A 247 0.86 -24.68 -5.36
N GLU A 248 0.34 -25.70 -4.71
CA GLU A 248 -0.91 -26.36 -5.11
C GLU A 248 -2.15 -25.46 -5.02
N ASN A 249 -2.08 -24.36 -4.26
CA ASN A 249 -3.14 -23.38 -4.17
C ASN A 249 -3.21 -22.43 -5.37
N VAL A 250 -2.16 -22.36 -6.20
CA VAL A 250 -2.16 -21.54 -7.42
C VAL A 250 -2.95 -22.24 -8.51
N ILE A 251 -4.01 -21.59 -9.02
CA ILE A 251 -4.77 -22.08 -10.18
C ILE A 251 -4.36 -21.42 -11.49
N GLY A 252 -3.51 -20.41 -11.42
CA GLY A 252 -3.01 -19.70 -12.58
C GLY A 252 -2.61 -18.26 -12.29
N TYR A 253 -2.51 -17.50 -13.36
CA TYR A 253 -2.04 -16.12 -13.32
C TYR A 253 -3.02 -15.19 -14.02
N LYS A 254 -2.98 -13.92 -13.62
CA LYS A 254 -3.76 -12.86 -14.21
C LYS A 254 -2.81 -11.75 -14.67
N ILE A 255 -2.87 -11.42 -15.94
CA ILE A 255 -2.14 -10.32 -16.52
C ILE A 255 -2.99 -9.07 -16.36
N TYR A 256 -2.36 -8.00 -15.93
CA TYR A 256 -2.92 -6.65 -15.80
C TYR A 256 -2.25 -5.72 -16.79
N TRP A 257 -3.01 -4.78 -17.35
CA TRP A 257 -2.43 -3.66 -18.09
C TRP A 257 -3.28 -2.40 -17.94
N ARG A 258 -2.64 -1.27 -18.15
CA ARG A 258 -3.23 0.05 -18.08
C ARG A 258 -2.53 1.00 -19.04
N LEU A 259 -3.22 2.03 -19.50
CA LEU A 259 -2.57 3.12 -20.20
C LEU A 259 -1.45 3.73 -19.36
N THR A 260 -0.38 4.20 -19.98
CA THR A 260 0.74 4.84 -19.26
C THR A 260 0.32 6.10 -18.51
N THR A 261 -0.83 6.68 -18.85
CA THR A 261 -1.44 7.85 -18.20
C THR A 261 -2.45 7.48 -17.10
N SER A 262 -2.84 6.21 -17.00
CA SER A 262 -3.83 5.77 -16.01
C SER A 262 -3.18 5.43 -14.67
N PRO A 263 -3.77 5.86 -13.54
CA PRO A 263 -3.23 5.56 -12.20
C PRO A 263 -3.50 4.13 -11.75
N GLN A 264 -4.55 3.48 -12.28
CA GLN A 264 -5.04 2.17 -11.86
C GLN A 264 -4.96 1.15 -13.00
N TRP A 265 -4.91 -0.14 -12.63
CA TRP A 265 -5.04 -1.23 -13.59
C TRP A 265 -6.46 -1.20 -14.21
N GLU A 266 -6.54 -1.02 -15.53
CA GLU A 266 -7.81 -0.84 -16.25
C GLU A 266 -8.30 -2.15 -16.85
N PHE A 267 -7.37 -2.99 -17.27
CA PHE A 267 -7.66 -4.24 -17.97
C PHE A 267 -7.00 -5.40 -17.24
N SER A 268 -7.61 -6.57 -17.36
CA SER A 268 -7.01 -7.79 -16.86
C SER A 268 -7.49 -9.02 -17.63
N ARG A 269 -6.66 -10.07 -17.64
CA ARG A 269 -6.98 -11.35 -18.26
C ARG A 269 -6.40 -12.50 -17.44
N PHE A 270 -7.25 -13.44 -17.04
CA PHE A 270 -6.81 -14.72 -16.48
C PHE A 270 -6.29 -15.60 -17.60
N VAL A 271 -5.10 -16.19 -17.42
CA VAL A 271 -4.38 -16.93 -18.47
C VAL A 271 -4.10 -18.39 -18.08
N GLY A 272 -4.64 -18.86 -16.95
CA GLY A 272 -4.41 -20.22 -16.47
C GLY A 272 -3.01 -20.44 -15.89
N ASP A 273 -2.65 -21.70 -15.62
CA ASP A 273 -1.39 -22.09 -15.01
C ASP A 273 -0.25 -22.19 -16.06
N VAL A 274 0.18 -21.05 -16.53
CA VAL A 274 1.25 -20.88 -17.54
C VAL A 274 2.40 -20.04 -16.99
N ASP A 275 3.57 -20.09 -17.61
CA ASP A 275 4.75 -19.29 -17.24
C ASP A 275 5.02 -18.13 -18.21
N ASN A 276 4.21 -18.02 -19.25
CA ASN A 276 4.27 -16.93 -20.22
C ASN A 276 2.93 -16.77 -20.94
N PHE A 277 2.70 -15.58 -21.49
CA PHE A 277 1.53 -15.31 -22.30
C PHE A 277 1.80 -14.14 -23.26
N GLU A 278 1.21 -14.21 -24.45
CA GLU A 278 1.26 -13.16 -25.46
C GLU A 278 -0.12 -12.52 -25.62
N LEU A 279 -0.17 -11.20 -25.43
CA LEU A 279 -1.34 -10.37 -25.64
C LEU A 279 -1.33 -9.87 -27.10
N GLU A 280 -2.13 -10.47 -27.94
CA GLU A 280 -2.25 -10.12 -29.35
C GLU A 280 -2.91 -8.75 -29.55
N GLY A 281 -2.34 -7.92 -30.40
CA GLY A 281 -2.86 -6.58 -30.73
C GLY A 281 -2.70 -5.53 -29.62
N ILE A 282 -2.04 -5.86 -28.52
CA ILE A 282 -1.75 -4.92 -27.43
C ILE A 282 -0.29 -4.46 -27.53
N VAL A 283 -0.11 -3.23 -28.02
CA VAL A 283 1.22 -2.65 -28.27
C VAL A 283 1.85 -2.20 -26.95
N ILE A 284 3.08 -2.62 -26.72
CA ILE A 284 3.80 -2.37 -25.46
C ILE A 284 3.99 -0.88 -25.13
N ASP A 285 4.13 -0.03 -26.15
CA ASP A 285 4.46 1.40 -25.98
C ASP A 285 3.36 2.21 -25.30
N ASN A 286 2.10 1.74 -25.38
CA ASN A 286 0.95 2.49 -24.87
C ASN A 286 0.55 2.12 -23.45
N TYR A 287 1.07 1.00 -22.92
CA TYR A 287 0.58 0.41 -21.69
C TYR A 287 1.71 0.02 -20.73
N TYR A 288 1.39 0.04 -19.45
CA TYR A 288 2.13 -0.68 -18.42
C TYR A 288 1.47 -2.02 -18.16
N PHE A 289 2.28 -3.01 -17.79
CA PHE A 289 1.85 -4.38 -17.59
C PHE A 289 2.29 -4.91 -16.21
N GLY A 290 1.60 -5.93 -15.74
CA GLY A 290 1.98 -6.66 -14.55
C GLY A 290 1.32 -8.02 -14.48
N VAL A 291 1.79 -8.86 -13.58
CA VAL A 291 1.30 -10.23 -13.39
C VAL A 291 1.00 -10.47 -11.92
N ALA A 292 -0.13 -11.08 -11.63
CA ALA A 292 -0.49 -11.57 -10.30
C ALA A 292 -0.77 -13.07 -10.37
N SER A 293 -0.49 -13.81 -9.31
CA SER A 293 -0.96 -15.17 -9.11
C SER A 293 -2.41 -15.19 -8.63
N VAL A 294 -3.12 -16.28 -8.85
CA VAL A 294 -4.52 -16.44 -8.44
C VAL A 294 -4.66 -17.75 -7.67
N SER A 295 -5.23 -17.68 -6.47
CA SER A 295 -5.47 -18.85 -5.61
C SER A 295 -6.75 -19.60 -6.00
N LYS A 296 -6.90 -20.83 -5.49
CA LYS A 296 -8.13 -21.65 -5.59
C LYS A 296 -9.38 -20.92 -5.08
N THR A 297 -9.22 -20.03 -4.14
CA THR A 297 -10.32 -19.24 -3.55
C THR A 297 -10.57 -17.91 -4.27
N GLY A 298 -9.80 -17.63 -5.34
CA GLY A 298 -9.93 -16.43 -6.15
C GLY A 298 -9.17 -15.21 -5.63
N HIS A 299 -8.44 -15.35 -4.52
CA HIS A 299 -7.57 -14.26 -4.04
C HIS A 299 -6.34 -14.13 -4.95
N GLU A 300 -5.95 -12.90 -5.18
CA GLU A 300 -4.83 -12.57 -6.06
C GLU A 300 -3.66 -12.03 -5.23
N SER A 301 -2.44 -12.30 -5.68
CA SER A 301 -1.27 -11.59 -5.14
C SER A 301 -1.29 -10.11 -5.53
N VAL A 302 -0.43 -9.31 -4.91
CA VAL A 302 -0.11 -7.98 -5.44
C VAL A 302 0.45 -8.13 -6.85
N VAL A 303 0.13 -7.20 -7.73
CA VAL A 303 0.61 -7.23 -9.12
C VAL A 303 2.09 -6.91 -9.17
N VAL A 304 2.87 -7.76 -9.80
CA VAL A 304 4.31 -7.56 -9.99
C VAL A 304 4.56 -6.90 -11.34
N PHE A 305 5.20 -5.73 -11.30
CA PHE A 305 5.64 -5.01 -12.49
C PHE A 305 6.90 -5.67 -13.09
N PRO A 306 7.03 -5.79 -14.44
CA PRO A 306 8.21 -6.38 -15.06
C PRO A 306 9.48 -5.57 -14.78
N ASN A 307 10.53 -6.24 -14.35
CA ASN A 307 11.81 -5.62 -14.01
C ASN A 307 12.95 -5.94 -15.02
N ASP A 308 12.65 -6.73 -16.05
CA ASP A 308 13.63 -7.12 -17.10
C ASP A 308 12.90 -7.37 -18.44
N ILE A 309 13.66 -7.40 -19.53
CA ILE A 309 13.14 -7.67 -20.88
C ILE A 309 13.36 -9.13 -21.29
N ILE A 310 12.45 -9.63 -22.11
CA ILE A 310 12.65 -10.87 -22.84
C ILE A 310 13.60 -10.56 -24.00
N ARG A 311 14.85 -10.96 -23.90
CA ARG A 311 15.86 -10.76 -24.95
C ARG A 311 15.59 -11.71 -26.10
N THR A 312 15.21 -11.17 -27.25
CA THR A 312 15.24 -11.92 -28.51
C THR A 312 16.70 -12.07 -28.93
N THR A 313 17.19 -13.29 -28.94
CA THR A 313 18.47 -13.60 -29.60
C THR A 313 18.25 -13.43 -31.10
N PHE A 314 18.65 -12.28 -31.65
CA PHE A 314 18.80 -12.17 -33.10
C PHE A 314 19.92 -13.14 -33.50
N LYS A 315 19.58 -14.30 -34.06
CA LYS A 315 20.56 -15.04 -34.82
C LYS A 315 20.87 -14.16 -36.03
N ARG A 316 22.07 -13.55 -36.03
CA ARG A 316 22.62 -13.01 -37.29
C ARG A 316 22.83 -14.21 -38.22
N ASN A 317 22.00 -14.30 -39.24
CA ASN A 317 22.28 -15.18 -40.40
C ASN A 317 23.47 -14.63 -41.18
#